data_9734318ec534a156001d22bedc5bf828
#
_entry.id   9734318ec534a156001d22bedc5bf828
#
_cell.length_a   1.000
_cell.length_b   1.000
_cell.length_c   1.000
_cell.angle_alpha   90.00
_cell.angle_beta   90.00
_cell.angle_gamma   90.00
#
_symmetry.space_group_name_H-M   'P 1'
#
loop_
_entity.id
_entity.type
_entity.pdbx_description
1 polymer ?
#
loop_
_entity_poly.entity_id
_entity_poly.type
_entity_poly.pdbx_seq_one_letter_code
_entity_poly.pdbx_strand_id
1 'polypeptide(L)'
;MRVLVLGSGVIGTTSAWYLRQAGFEVTVIDRQPGPALETSFANAGQLSFGYTSPWAAPGVPKKAIGWLFEKHAPLAIRPGMDLAQYRWLWQMLRNCTHERYAINKARMVRMSEYSRDCLNELRAQIGIEFEGRDLGTTQLFRTQQQLDASAQDIEILARYGVPYEVLDRAGIIAAEPALAHVDGLVGALRLPRDQTGDCQLFTRR
;
A
#
# COMPACT_ATOMS: atom_id res chain seq x y z
N MET A 1 -28.63 14.99 -9.44
CA MET A 1 -27.51 15.31 -10.36
C MET A 1 -26.98 14.01 -10.93
N ARG A 2 -26.65 13.96 -12.24
CA ARG A 2 -26.09 12.79 -12.90
C ARG A 2 -24.56 12.85 -12.89
N VAL A 3 -23.90 11.73 -12.63
CA VAL A 3 -22.44 11.60 -12.58
C VAL A 3 -22.03 10.45 -13.48
N LEU A 4 -21.01 10.68 -14.30
CA LEU A 4 -20.36 9.66 -15.12
C LEU A 4 -19.01 9.32 -14.52
N VAL A 5 -18.79 8.03 -14.22
CA VAL A 5 -17.53 7.48 -13.73
C VAL A 5 -16.84 6.75 -14.87
N LEU A 6 -15.60 7.12 -15.16
CA LEU A 6 -14.78 6.51 -16.20
C LEU A 6 -13.84 5.48 -15.61
N GLY A 7 -14.09 4.20 -15.93
CA GLY A 7 -13.37 3.05 -15.42
C GLY A 7 -14.11 2.32 -14.30
N SER A 8 -14.16 1.00 -14.40
CA SER A 8 -14.80 0.09 -13.44
C SER A 8 -13.80 -0.78 -12.67
N GLY A 9 -12.58 -0.29 -12.47
CA GLY A 9 -11.65 -0.84 -11.48
C GLY A 9 -12.11 -0.53 -10.05
N VAL A 10 -11.38 -1.02 -9.06
CA VAL A 10 -11.75 -0.85 -7.64
C VAL A 10 -12.03 0.62 -7.25
N ILE A 11 -11.26 1.56 -7.76
CA ILE A 11 -11.45 3.00 -7.47
C ILE A 11 -12.74 3.51 -8.09
N GLY A 12 -13.02 3.18 -9.36
CA GLY A 12 -14.24 3.64 -10.03
C GLY A 12 -15.49 3.03 -9.41
N THR A 13 -15.47 1.74 -9.11
CA THR A 13 -16.60 1.03 -8.49
C THR A 13 -16.90 1.55 -7.07
N THR A 14 -15.89 1.71 -6.22
CA THR A 14 -16.08 2.26 -4.88
C THR A 14 -16.53 3.73 -4.92
N SER A 15 -16.00 4.54 -5.85
CA SER A 15 -16.45 5.91 -6.04
C SER A 15 -17.90 5.96 -6.47
N ALA A 16 -18.31 5.09 -7.41
CA ALA A 16 -19.70 4.99 -7.87
C ALA A 16 -20.64 4.58 -6.73
N TRP A 17 -20.21 3.64 -5.88
CA TRP A 17 -20.96 3.25 -4.68
C TRP A 17 -21.22 4.44 -3.75
N TYR A 18 -20.19 5.15 -3.32
CA TYR A 18 -20.34 6.29 -2.41
C TYR A 18 -21.14 7.45 -3.04
N LEU A 19 -20.96 7.71 -4.33
CA LEU A 19 -21.78 8.69 -5.06
C LEU A 19 -23.26 8.29 -5.08
N ARG A 20 -23.53 7.01 -5.28
CA ARG A 20 -24.91 6.49 -5.24
C ARG A 20 -25.54 6.62 -3.86
N GLN A 21 -24.79 6.31 -2.80
CA GLN A 21 -25.21 6.52 -1.41
C GLN A 21 -25.50 7.99 -1.10
N ALA A 22 -24.73 8.91 -1.72
CA ALA A 22 -24.95 10.36 -1.61
C ALA A 22 -26.14 10.89 -2.46
N GLY A 23 -26.91 9.98 -3.09
CA GLY A 23 -28.14 10.33 -3.84
C GLY A 23 -27.93 10.75 -5.28
N PHE A 24 -26.72 10.55 -5.85
CA PHE A 24 -26.47 10.82 -7.27
C PHE A 24 -26.99 9.68 -8.17
N GLU A 25 -27.42 10.02 -9.37
CA GLU A 25 -27.65 9.08 -10.46
C GLU A 25 -26.29 8.81 -11.14
N VAL A 26 -25.77 7.59 -10.99
CA VAL A 26 -24.41 7.25 -11.41
C VAL A 26 -24.42 6.28 -12.58
N THR A 27 -23.65 6.60 -13.61
CA THR A 27 -23.35 5.71 -14.73
C THR A 27 -21.85 5.42 -14.73
N VAL A 28 -21.46 4.15 -14.77
CA VAL A 28 -20.05 3.72 -14.91
C VAL A 28 -19.85 3.20 -16.33
N ILE A 29 -18.79 3.66 -16.98
CA ILE A 29 -18.38 3.14 -18.30
C ILE A 29 -16.92 2.68 -18.22
N ASP A 30 -16.61 1.60 -18.94
CA ASP A 30 -15.27 1.05 -19.04
C ASP A 30 -14.95 0.69 -20.50
N ARG A 31 -13.69 0.68 -20.84
CA ARG A 31 -13.21 0.19 -22.16
C ARG A 31 -13.18 -1.33 -22.23
N GLN A 32 -13.16 -2.00 -21.08
CA GLN A 32 -13.19 -3.45 -20.97
C GLN A 32 -14.63 -3.97 -20.93
N PRO A 33 -14.90 -5.22 -21.33
CA PRO A 33 -16.24 -5.79 -21.34
C PRO A 33 -16.83 -6.06 -19.95
N GLY A 34 -16.08 -5.84 -18.88
CA GLY A 34 -16.53 -6.03 -17.49
C GLY A 34 -15.64 -5.34 -16.48
N PRO A 35 -16.06 -5.29 -15.20
CA PRO A 35 -15.32 -4.60 -14.15
C PRO A 35 -14.05 -5.35 -13.76
N ALA A 36 -13.05 -4.60 -13.28
CA ALA A 36 -11.79 -5.11 -12.70
C ALA A 36 -10.99 -6.04 -13.64
N LEU A 37 -10.88 -5.71 -14.91
CA LEU A 37 -10.13 -6.51 -15.89
C LEU A 37 -8.72 -5.97 -16.20
N GLU A 38 -8.26 -4.93 -15.47
CA GLU A 38 -6.91 -4.38 -15.61
C GLU A 38 -6.13 -4.50 -14.28
N THR A 39 -5.60 -3.41 -13.73
CA THR A 39 -4.79 -3.44 -12.50
C THR A 39 -5.54 -4.05 -11.31
N SER A 40 -6.85 -3.89 -11.22
CA SER A 40 -7.66 -4.52 -10.16
C SER A 40 -7.81 -6.04 -10.33
N PHE A 41 -7.51 -6.58 -11.54
CA PHE A 41 -7.44 -8.04 -11.78
C PHE A 41 -6.13 -8.64 -11.25
N ALA A 42 -5.00 -7.96 -11.49
CA ALA A 42 -3.68 -8.48 -11.21
C ALA A 42 -2.91 -7.53 -10.29
N ASN A 43 -2.99 -7.77 -8.99
CA ASN A 43 -2.30 -7.05 -7.93
C ASN A 43 -1.93 -8.00 -6.79
N ALA A 44 -1.26 -7.48 -5.75
CA ALA A 44 -0.82 -8.30 -4.62
C ALA A 44 -1.94 -8.61 -3.61
N GLY A 45 -3.12 -8.03 -3.74
CA GLY A 45 -4.23 -8.21 -2.81
C GLY A 45 -3.94 -7.73 -1.39
N GLN A 46 -2.93 -6.88 -1.19
CA GLN A 46 -2.57 -6.36 0.12
C GLN A 46 -3.38 -5.10 0.45
N LEU A 47 -3.94 -5.08 1.63
CA LEU A 47 -4.61 -3.95 2.27
C LEU A 47 -3.71 -3.47 3.42
N SER A 48 -2.59 -2.85 3.05
CA SER A 48 -1.47 -2.52 3.93
C SER A 48 -1.65 -1.12 4.55
N PHE A 49 -2.58 -0.99 5.45
CA PHE A 49 -2.93 0.30 6.06
C PHE A 49 -1.79 0.86 6.91
N GLY A 50 -1.18 0.02 7.73
CA GLY A 50 -0.03 0.39 8.55
C GLY A 50 1.29 0.40 7.78
N TYR A 51 1.46 -0.49 6.79
CA TYR A 51 2.68 -0.58 5.98
C TYR A 51 2.79 0.51 4.91
N THR A 52 1.80 1.37 4.77
CA THR A 52 1.81 2.44 3.75
C THR A 52 3.02 3.37 3.91
N SER A 53 3.77 3.61 2.83
CA SER A 53 4.98 4.43 2.84
C SER A 53 5.18 5.18 1.54
N PRO A 54 5.69 6.44 1.57
CA PRO A 54 6.04 7.17 0.35
C PRO A 54 7.18 6.50 -0.40
N TRP A 55 7.12 6.46 -1.71
CA TRP A 55 8.24 6.01 -2.55
C TRP A 55 9.45 6.95 -2.46
N ALA A 56 9.21 8.25 -2.28
CA ALA A 56 10.25 9.24 -2.08
C ALA A 56 10.76 9.14 -0.64
N ALA A 57 11.74 8.28 -0.40
CA ALA A 57 12.36 8.06 0.91
C ALA A 57 13.85 8.46 0.90
N PRO A 58 14.43 8.83 2.06
CA PRO A 58 15.86 9.06 2.21
C PRO A 58 16.65 7.86 1.71
N GLY A 59 17.71 8.11 0.91
CA GLY A 59 18.54 7.05 0.32
C GLY A 59 18.02 6.44 -0.99
N VAL A 60 16.76 6.66 -1.37
CA VAL A 60 16.23 6.20 -2.67
C VAL A 60 17.04 6.75 -3.86
N PRO A 61 17.45 8.03 -3.91
CA PRO A 61 18.27 8.51 -5.01
C PRO A 61 19.60 7.76 -5.19
N LYS A 62 20.24 7.39 -4.08
CA LYS A 62 21.47 6.58 -4.11
C LYS A 62 21.20 5.14 -4.60
N LYS A 63 20.12 4.54 -4.15
CA LYS A 63 19.69 3.20 -4.59
C LYS A 63 19.27 3.19 -6.06
N ALA A 64 18.60 4.26 -6.52
CA ALA A 64 18.14 4.38 -7.91
C ALA A 64 19.30 4.32 -8.92
N ILE A 65 20.48 4.83 -8.56
CA ILE A 65 21.68 4.69 -9.40
C ILE A 65 22.08 3.21 -9.53
N GLY A 66 22.04 2.42 -8.44
CA GLY A 66 22.28 0.97 -8.47
C GLY A 66 21.26 0.24 -9.36
N TRP A 67 20.00 0.61 -9.27
CA TRP A 67 18.89 -0.03 -10.02
C TRP A 67 19.03 0.17 -11.54
N LEU A 68 19.72 1.19 -12.01
CA LEU A 68 19.99 1.36 -13.44
C LEU A 68 20.79 0.21 -14.05
N PHE A 69 21.52 -0.54 -13.21
CA PHE A 69 22.36 -1.67 -13.61
C PHE A 69 21.76 -3.03 -13.24
N GLU A 70 20.59 -3.05 -12.59
CA GLU A 70 19.93 -4.28 -12.16
C GLU A 70 18.89 -4.75 -13.19
N LYS A 71 18.93 -6.05 -13.53
CA LYS A 71 18.00 -6.65 -14.52
C LYS A 71 16.53 -6.62 -14.05
N HIS A 72 16.29 -6.66 -12.74
CA HIS A 72 14.96 -6.69 -12.11
C HIS A 72 14.81 -5.57 -11.08
N ALA A 73 15.12 -4.35 -11.49
CA ALA A 73 14.98 -3.19 -10.62
C ALA A 73 13.52 -2.95 -10.22
N PRO A 74 13.26 -2.54 -8.96
CA PRO A 74 11.91 -2.18 -8.51
C PRO A 74 11.30 -1.00 -9.27
N LEU A 75 12.14 -0.13 -9.83
CA LEU A 75 11.76 1.02 -10.63
C LEU A 75 12.57 1.05 -11.92
N ALA A 76 11.91 0.79 -13.04
CA ALA A 76 12.50 0.91 -14.37
C ALA A 76 12.19 2.30 -14.94
N ILE A 77 13.21 3.15 -15.05
CA ILE A 77 13.09 4.47 -15.68
C ILE A 77 13.62 4.34 -17.11
N ARG A 78 12.74 4.52 -18.09
CA ARG A 78 13.15 4.62 -19.49
C ARG A 78 13.28 6.10 -19.86
N PRO A 79 14.49 6.61 -20.12
CA PRO A 79 14.65 7.99 -20.56
C PRO A 79 13.88 8.23 -21.87
N GLY A 80 13.08 9.28 -21.88
CA GLY A 80 12.31 9.71 -23.04
C GLY A 80 12.40 11.24 -23.20
N MET A 81 11.81 11.79 -24.24
CA MET A 81 11.74 13.25 -24.46
C MET A 81 10.53 13.90 -23.74
N ASP A 82 9.92 13.21 -22.78
CA ASP A 82 8.77 13.72 -22.05
C ASP A 82 9.20 14.61 -20.87
N LEU A 83 8.98 15.91 -20.99
CA LEU A 83 9.25 16.89 -19.95
C LEU A 83 8.47 16.62 -18.65
N ALA A 84 7.29 15.99 -18.72
CA ALA A 84 6.51 15.64 -17.55
C ALA A 84 7.23 14.59 -16.71
N GLN A 85 7.90 13.62 -17.33
CA GLN A 85 8.73 12.62 -16.66
C GLN A 85 9.87 13.27 -15.86
N TYR A 86 10.60 14.19 -16.46
CA TYR A 86 11.71 14.88 -15.79
C TYR A 86 11.24 15.78 -14.66
N ARG A 87 10.10 16.47 -14.84
CA ARG A 87 9.47 17.26 -13.78
C ARG A 87 9.06 16.39 -12.60
N TRP A 88 8.48 15.22 -12.88
CA TRP A 88 8.11 14.25 -11.85
C TRP A 88 9.32 13.73 -11.09
N LEU A 89 10.39 13.31 -11.79
CA LEU A 89 11.65 12.85 -11.19
C LEU A 89 12.25 13.92 -10.28
N TRP A 90 12.29 15.17 -10.74
CA TRP A 90 12.80 16.27 -9.93
C TRP A 90 11.96 16.51 -8.67
N GLN A 91 10.63 16.48 -8.77
CA GLN A 91 9.74 16.58 -7.62
C GLN A 91 9.93 15.39 -6.65
N MET A 92 10.10 14.19 -7.18
CA MET A 92 10.39 12.99 -6.36
C MET A 92 11.71 13.18 -5.59
N LEU A 93 12.78 13.60 -6.25
CA LEU A 93 14.08 13.88 -5.61
C LEU A 93 13.96 14.91 -4.47
N ARG A 94 13.23 15.98 -4.67
CA ARG A 94 12.98 16.99 -3.63
C ARG A 94 12.24 16.44 -2.39
N ASN A 95 11.50 15.38 -2.54
CA ASN A 95 10.77 14.73 -1.45
C ASN A 95 11.59 13.63 -0.76
N CYS A 96 12.79 13.26 -1.25
CA CYS A 96 13.65 12.24 -0.67
C CYS A 96 14.47 12.77 0.52
N THR A 97 13.89 13.55 1.40
CA THR A 97 14.49 14.04 2.65
C THR A 97 13.76 13.46 3.85
N HIS A 98 14.43 13.34 5.02
CA HIS A 98 13.81 12.82 6.25
C HIS A 98 12.58 13.63 6.65
N GLU A 99 12.65 14.97 6.58
CA GLU A 99 11.53 15.85 6.92
C GLU A 99 10.33 15.62 5.99
N ARG A 100 10.54 15.63 4.68
CA ARG A 100 9.47 15.43 3.69
C ARG A 100 8.88 14.03 3.79
N TYR A 101 9.73 13.04 3.99
CA TYR A 101 9.28 11.66 4.21
C TYR A 101 8.35 11.56 5.41
N ALA A 102 8.74 12.10 6.57
CA ALA A 102 7.92 12.08 7.78
C ALA A 102 6.55 12.75 7.56
N ILE A 103 6.51 13.93 6.92
CA ILE A 103 5.27 14.63 6.60
C ILE A 103 4.38 13.80 5.67
N ASN A 104 4.95 13.26 4.61
CA ASN A 104 4.20 12.51 3.60
C ASN A 104 3.71 11.16 4.15
N LYS A 105 4.57 10.45 4.91
CA LYS A 105 4.15 9.22 5.57
C LYS A 105 3.02 9.45 6.57
N ALA A 106 3.09 10.50 7.37
CA ALA A 106 2.03 10.87 8.30
C ALA A 106 0.68 11.13 7.60
N ARG A 107 0.72 11.77 6.42
CA ARG A 107 -0.48 11.99 5.59
C ARG A 107 -1.03 10.68 5.04
N MET A 108 -0.16 9.80 4.55
CA MET A 108 -0.54 8.49 4.02
C MET A 108 -1.13 7.60 5.11
N VAL A 109 -0.52 7.53 6.29
CA VAL A 109 -1.04 6.73 7.42
C VAL A 109 -2.45 7.17 7.80
N ARG A 110 -2.70 8.48 7.96
CA ARG A 110 -4.05 8.98 8.27
C ARG A 110 -5.08 8.61 7.20
N MET A 111 -4.69 8.71 5.93
CA MET A 111 -5.58 8.37 4.81
C MET A 111 -5.85 6.87 4.76
N SER A 112 -4.83 6.04 4.98
CA SER A 112 -4.99 4.58 4.93
C SER A 112 -5.76 4.04 6.13
N GLU A 113 -5.58 4.58 7.34
CA GLU A 113 -6.41 4.23 8.49
C GLU A 113 -7.89 4.59 8.26
N TYR A 114 -8.16 5.77 7.72
CA TYR A 114 -9.52 6.16 7.30
C TYR A 114 -10.08 5.20 6.24
N SER A 115 -9.27 4.82 5.25
CA SER A 115 -9.66 3.86 4.22
C SER A 115 -9.98 2.47 4.80
N ARG A 116 -9.22 2.02 5.82
CA ARG A 116 -9.52 0.79 6.55
C ARG A 116 -10.90 0.86 7.22
N ASP A 117 -11.17 1.96 7.92
CA ASP A 117 -12.44 2.13 8.62
C ASP A 117 -13.61 2.12 7.63
N CYS A 118 -13.49 2.83 6.50
CA CYS A 118 -14.48 2.79 5.42
C CYS A 118 -14.67 1.38 4.84
N LEU A 119 -13.58 0.61 4.65
CA LEU A 119 -13.67 -0.76 4.15
C LEU A 119 -14.40 -1.67 5.16
N ASN A 120 -14.08 -1.55 6.45
CA ASN A 120 -14.73 -2.34 7.50
C ASN A 120 -16.22 -2.01 7.63
N GLU A 121 -16.58 -0.72 7.54
CA GLU A 121 -17.97 -0.28 7.50
C GLU A 121 -18.72 -0.85 6.28
N LEU A 122 -18.10 -0.77 5.10
CA LEU A 122 -18.67 -1.32 3.88
C LEU A 122 -18.89 -2.83 3.99
N ARG A 123 -17.88 -3.58 4.50
CA ARG A 123 -18.00 -5.03 4.75
C ARG A 123 -19.17 -5.35 5.69
N ALA A 124 -19.30 -4.59 6.77
CA ALA A 124 -20.40 -4.77 7.73
C ALA A 124 -21.76 -4.42 7.11
N GLN A 125 -21.84 -3.41 6.27
CA GLN A 125 -23.08 -2.92 5.67
C GLN A 125 -23.65 -3.86 4.60
N ILE A 126 -22.78 -4.43 3.74
CA ILE A 126 -23.23 -5.20 2.57
C ILE A 126 -22.86 -6.68 2.62
N GLY A 127 -22.09 -7.11 3.64
CA GLY A 127 -21.69 -8.52 3.78
C GLY A 127 -20.79 -9.03 2.64
N ILE A 128 -20.01 -8.13 2.01
CA ILE A 128 -19.17 -8.50 0.85
C ILE A 128 -18.04 -9.45 1.26
N GLU A 129 -17.94 -10.58 0.59
CA GLU A 129 -16.86 -11.54 0.75
C GLU A 129 -15.92 -11.50 -0.45
N PHE A 130 -14.63 -11.32 -0.20
CA PHE A 130 -13.59 -11.19 -1.23
C PHE A 130 -12.29 -11.92 -0.83
N GLU A 131 -12.43 -13.07 -0.19
CA GLU A 131 -11.32 -13.86 0.36
C GLU A 131 -10.45 -13.07 1.36
N GLY A 132 -11.10 -12.16 2.09
CA GLY A 132 -10.44 -11.28 3.06
C GLY A 132 -9.81 -12.07 4.21
N ARG A 133 -8.58 -11.70 4.59
CA ARG A 133 -7.86 -12.25 5.75
C ARG A 133 -7.32 -11.11 6.59
N ASP A 134 -7.60 -11.15 7.88
CA ASP A 134 -7.23 -10.13 8.87
C ASP A 134 -6.05 -10.65 9.74
N LEU A 135 -4.95 -11.11 9.09
CA LEU A 135 -3.81 -11.75 9.75
C LEU A 135 -2.61 -10.82 9.93
N GLY A 136 -2.69 -9.59 9.44
CA GLY A 136 -1.63 -8.62 9.50
C GLY A 136 -0.56 -8.77 8.41
N THR A 137 0.40 -7.84 8.42
CA THR A 137 1.61 -7.87 7.59
C THR A 137 2.83 -7.95 8.47
N THR A 138 3.80 -8.80 8.11
CA THR A 138 5.08 -8.91 8.80
C THR A 138 6.22 -8.56 7.86
N GLN A 139 6.85 -7.40 8.08
CA GLN A 139 8.03 -6.96 7.36
C GLN A 139 9.29 -7.55 8.01
N LEU A 140 9.99 -8.40 7.28
CA LEU A 140 11.19 -9.10 7.75
C LEU A 140 12.46 -8.28 7.48
N PHE A 141 13.39 -8.26 8.43
CA PHE A 141 14.69 -7.60 8.30
C PHE A 141 15.82 -8.62 8.35
N ARG A 142 16.73 -8.53 7.37
CA ARG A 142 17.90 -9.41 7.26
C ARG A 142 19.19 -8.77 7.80
N THR A 143 19.17 -7.47 8.06
CA THR A 143 20.33 -6.77 8.63
C THR A 143 19.87 -5.84 9.75
N GLN A 144 20.77 -5.61 10.73
CA GLN A 144 20.51 -4.65 11.81
C GLN A 144 20.25 -3.25 11.26
N GLN A 145 20.97 -2.84 10.22
CA GLN A 145 20.74 -1.55 9.55
C GLN A 145 19.30 -1.40 9.02
N GLN A 146 18.69 -2.47 8.50
CA GLN A 146 17.29 -2.42 8.04
C GLN A 146 16.32 -2.27 9.22
N LEU A 147 16.56 -2.99 10.31
CA LEU A 147 15.77 -2.89 11.53
C LEU A 147 15.86 -1.47 12.13
N ASP A 148 17.08 -0.95 12.26
CA ASP A 148 17.32 0.40 12.80
C ASP A 148 16.65 1.47 11.92
N ALA A 149 16.68 1.31 10.61
CA ALA A 149 16.02 2.24 9.66
C ALA A 149 14.50 2.26 9.79
N SER A 150 13.89 1.23 10.37
CA SER A 150 12.43 1.20 10.63
C SER A 150 12.00 2.10 11.80
N ALA A 151 12.92 2.58 12.63
CA ALA A 151 12.62 3.38 13.81
C ALA A 151 11.81 4.65 13.48
N GLN A 152 12.11 5.33 12.37
CA GLN A 152 11.36 6.51 11.93
C GLN A 152 9.91 6.16 11.56
N ASP A 153 9.69 5.00 10.96
CA ASP A 153 8.35 4.51 10.62
C ASP A 153 7.57 4.16 11.88
N ILE A 154 8.21 3.48 12.82
CA ILE A 154 7.66 3.09 14.13
C ILE A 154 7.22 4.35 14.92
N GLU A 155 8.05 5.39 14.94
CA GLU A 155 7.71 6.66 15.60
C GLU A 155 6.42 7.28 15.03
N ILE A 156 6.25 7.23 13.70
CA ILE A 156 5.05 7.76 13.05
C ILE A 156 3.83 6.89 13.37
N LEU A 157 3.97 5.55 13.31
CA LEU A 157 2.89 4.64 13.67
C LEU A 157 2.43 4.87 15.12
N ALA A 158 3.37 4.96 16.06
CA ALA A 158 3.09 5.25 17.47
C ALA A 158 2.35 6.58 17.65
N ARG A 159 2.81 7.64 16.97
CA ARG A 159 2.19 8.98 17.02
C ARG A 159 0.74 8.97 16.56
N TYR A 160 0.39 8.13 15.59
CA TYR A 160 -0.98 8.04 15.05
C TYR A 160 -1.80 6.88 15.64
N GLY A 161 -1.28 6.21 16.68
CA GLY A 161 -2.01 5.13 17.36
C GLY A 161 -2.21 3.88 16.52
N VAL A 162 -1.38 3.68 15.48
CA VAL A 162 -1.41 2.47 14.66
C VAL A 162 -0.71 1.36 15.42
N PRO A 163 -1.35 0.22 15.71
CA PRO A 163 -0.74 -0.89 16.40
C PRO A 163 0.41 -1.50 15.58
N TYR A 164 1.51 -1.77 16.26
CA TYR A 164 2.67 -2.45 15.69
C TYR A 164 3.36 -3.30 16.75
N GLU A 165 4.11 -4.29 16.30
CA GLU A 165 4.95 -5.16 17.13
C GLU A 165 6.35 -5.23 16.51
N VAL A 166 7.38 -5.01 17.31
CA VAL A 166 8.76 -5.29 16.90
C VAL A 166 9.12 -6.69 17.39
N LEU A 167 9.40 -7.58 16.47
CA LEU A 167 9.62 -9.00 16.75
C LEU A 167 11.10 -9.35 16.64
N ASP A 168 11.59 -10.09 17.61
CA ASP A 168 12.83 -10.84 17.55
C ASP A 168 12.65 -12.17 16.79
N ARG A 169 13.67 -12.99 16.73
CA ARG A 169 13.62 -14.30 16.06
C ARG A 169 12.51 -15.22 16.60
N ALA A 170 12.32 -15.25 17.91
CA ALA A 170 11.31 -16.09 18.55
C ALA A 170 9.90 -15.57 18.22
N GLY A 171 9.70 -14.26 18.27
CA GLY A 171 8.45 -13.60 17.87
C GLY A 171 8.11 -13.81 16.40
N ILE A 172 9.10 -13.79 15.51
CA ILE A 172 8.89 -14.08 14.07
C ILE A 172 8.36 -15.50 13.90
N ILE A 173 8.99 -16.50 14.55
CA ILE A 173 8.57 -17.91 14.45
C ILE A 173 7.18 -18.12 15.05
N ALA A 174 6.88 -17.44 16.16
CA ALA A 174 5.55 -17.50 16.78
C ALA A 174 4.46 -16.90 15.89
N ALA A 175 4.75 -15.79 15.21
CA ALA A 175 3.81 -15.13 14.28
C ALA A 175 3.67 -15.88 12.95
N GLU A 176 4.75 -16.49 12.44
CA GLU A 176 4.81 -17.19 11.15
C GLU A 176 5.70 -18.45 11.28
N PRO A 177 5.14 -19.59 11.69
CA PRO A 177 5.91 -20.83 11.92
C PRO A 177 6.65 -21.33 10.69
N ALA A 178 6.20 -21.02 9.47
CA ALA A 178 6.87 -21.37 8.22
C ALA A 178 8.29 -20.77 8.11
N LEU A 179 8.58 -19.70 8.87
CA LEU A 179 9.89 -19.05 8.90
C LEU A 179 10.90 -19.71 9.86
N ALA A 180 10.54 -20.78 10.56
CA ALA A 180 11.42 -21.45 11.52
C ALA A 180 12.76 -21.89 10.90
N HIS A 181 12.76 -22.30 9.62
CA HIS A 181 13.93 -22.78 8.88
C HIS A 181 14.62 -21.71 8.03
N VAL A 182 14.17 -20.44 8.13
CA VAL A 182 14.78 -19.34 7.37
C VAL A 182 15.87 -18.68 8.19
N ASP A 183 17.11 -18.76 7.74
CA ASP A 183 18.26 -18.12 8.38
C ASP A 183 18.40 -16.63 8.04
N GLY A 184 19.21 -15.92 8.83
CA GLY A 184 19.58 -14.52 8.56
C GLY A 184 18.46 -13.51 8.79
N LEU A 185 17.45 -13.84 9.59
CA LEU A 185 16.46 -12.88 10.07
C LEU A 185 16.89 -12.30 11.41
N VAL A 186 17.07 -10.98 11.48
CA VAL A 186 17.51 -10.26 12.69
C VAL A 186 16.33 -9.66 13.47
N GLY A 187 15.19 -9.46 12.82
CA GLY A 187 13.99 -8.93 13.44
C GLY A 187 12.88 -8.72 12.40
N ALA A 188 11.72 -8.28 12.88
CA ALA A 188 10.60 -7.93 12.03
C ALA A 188 9.77 -6.78 12.64
N LEU A 189 9.04 -6.08 11.77
CA LEU A 189 7.96 -5.17 12.15
C LEU A 189 6.64 -5.79 11.71
N ARG A 190 5.79 -6.11 12.67
CA ARG A 190 4.44 -6.64 12.42
C ARG A 190 3.39 -5.56 12.59
N LEU A 191 2.47 -5.53 11.66
CA LEU A 191 1.33 -4.61 11.58
C LEU A 191 0.04 -5.44 11.64
N PRO A 192 -0.50 -5.69 12.84
CA PRO A 192 -1.55 -6.69 13.05
C PRO A 192 -2.90 -6.33 12.43
N ARG A 193 -3.12 -5.05 12.10
CA ARG A 193 -4.36 -4.58 11.48
C ARG A 193 -4.35 -4.55 9.95
N ASP A 194 -3.23 -4.86 9.33
CA ASP A 194 -3.15 -5.00 7.88
C ASP A 194 -3.91 -6.26 7.44
N GLN A 195 -4.45 -6.23 6.24
CA GLN A 195 -5.33 -7.26 5.71
C GLN A 195 -4.89 -7.69 4.32
N THR A 196 -5.45 -8.77 3.82
CA THR A 196 -5.35 -9.18 2.42
C THR A 196 -6.72 -9.54 1.88
N GLY A 197 -6.87 -9.55 0.55
CA GLY A 197 -8.10 -9.97 -0.10
C GLY A 197 -7.99 -9.90 -1.62
N ASP A 198 -8.92 -10.54 -2.31
CA ASP A 198 -9.00 -10.49 -3.76
C ASP A 198 -9.67 -9.20 -4.23
N CYS A 199 -8.87 -8.29 -4.79
CA CYS A 199 -9.32 -7.00 -5.30
C CYS A 199 -10.30 -7.13 -6.46
N GLN A 200 -10.12 -8.13 -7.36
CA GLN A 200 -11.04 -8.36 -8.46
C GLN A 200 -12.39 -8.83 -7.93
N LEU A 201 -12.37 -9.80 -7.04
CA LEU A 201 -13.58 -10.35 -6.44
C LEU A 201 -14.36 -9.28 -5.68
N PHE A 202 -13.66 -8.44 -4.89
CA PHE A 202 -14.24 -7.28 -4.22
C PHE A 202 -14.92 -6.32 -5.20
N THR A 203 -14.26 -6.01 -6.33
CA THR A 203 -14.79 -5.05 -7.31
C THR A 203 -15.98 -5.59 -8.09
N ARG A 204 -16.07 -6.91 -8.27
CA ARG A 204 -17.13 -7.56 -9.05
C ARG A 204 -18.40 -7.88 -8.27
N ARG A 205 -18.29 -8.02 -6.97
CA ARG A 205 -19.41 -8.28 -6.06
C ARG A 205 -20.06 -7.00 -5.52
#